data_407d0061f86b631cddef648d991040ad
#
_entry.id   407d0061f86b631cddef648d991040ad
#
_cell.length_a   1.000
_cell.length_b   1.000
_cell.length_c   1.000
_cell.angle_alpha   90.00
_cell.angle_beta   90.00
_cell.angle_gamma   90.00
#
_symmetry.space_group_name_H-M   'P 1'
#
loop_
_entity.id
_entity.type
_entity.pdbx_description
1 polymer ?
#
loop_
_entity_poly.entity_id
_entity_poly.type
_entity_poly.pdbx_seq_one_letter_code
_entity_poly.pdbx_strand_id
1 'polypeptide(L)'
;MILWVHLEVVEVEINMKLVFLDTKTIGEDIDLSAYDALGEVVKYGFSTLEEIPERVKDADVLIVNKIAINEQTIGTAKNLKLVCVTATGTNNLDKEYLKKRGIAWRNVAGYSTESVTQHTFALLFYLLEKIRYYDDYVKNEKYINDTVFTHFAEHFNEVNGKTWGIIGLGTIGRRVADIAKAFGARVIYYSASGSPAQEGYEQVDFETLLTTSDIVSVHAPLNEYTKDLMDKEAFAKMKKTAIFLNLGRGPIVVEQDLYEALETGEIAAAGLDVLCEEPMSETNPLAKIKDSKKLIITPHIAWASVEARNRLMQIIVEQIREFL
;
A
#
# COMPACT_ATOMS: atom_id res chain seq x y z
N MET A 1 -53.60 7.35 36.44
CA MET A 1 -52.96 6.03 36.56
C MET A 1 -52.08 5.90 35.34
N ILE A 2 -50.78 6.23 35.52
CA ILE A 2 -49.81 6.22 34.42
C ILE A 2 -49.16 4.85 34.42
N LEU A 3 -49.43 4.04 33.38
CA LEU A 3 -48.73 2.78 33.17
C LEU A 3 -47.31 3.05 32.68
N TRP A 4 -46.33 2.72 33.50
CA TRP A 4 -44.94 2.62 33.10
C TRP A 4 -44.76 1.27 32.39
N VAL A 5 -44.54 1.30 31.06
CA VAL A 5 -44.10 0.14 30.32
C VAL A 5 -42.59 0.04 30.53
N HIS A 6 -42.13 -0.92 31.30
CA HIS A 6 -40.74 -1.32 31.33
C HIS A 6 -40.43 -2.02 30.01
N LEU A 7 -39.70 -1.37 29.13
CA LEU A 7 -38.99 -2.01 28.03
C LEU A 7 -37.79 -2.75 28.66
N GLU A 8 -37.92 -4.04 28.83
CA GLU A 8 -36.76 -4.91 29.04
C GLU A 8 -35.90 -4.86 27.76
N VAL A 9 -34.74 -4.23 27.87
CA VAL A 9 -33.70 -4.34 26.86
C VAL A 9 -33.17 -5.79 26.98
N VAL A 10 -33.62 -6.68 26.09
CA VAL A 10 -33.03 -7.99 25.95
C VAL A 10 -31.63 -7.74 25.38
N GLU A 11 -30.59 -7.76 26.24
CA GLU A 11 -29.22 -7.91 25.79
C GLU A 11 -29.12 -9.27 25.10
N VAL A 12 -29.13 -9.25 23.79
CA VAL A 12 -28.77 -10.44 22.99
C VAL A 12 -27.28 -10.62 23.21
N GLU A 13 -26.89 -11.58 24.07
CA GLU A 13 -25.49 -12.03 24.16
C GLU A 13 -25.05 -12.46 22.75
N ILE A 14 -24.26 -11.63 22.09
CA ILE A 14 -23.65 -11.95 20.80
C ILE A 14 -22.50 -12.91 21.12
N ASN A 15 -22.81 -14.21 21.07
CA ASN A 15 -21.84 -15.28 21.36
C ASN A 15 -21.13 -15.71 20.08
N MET A 16 -20.45 -14.76 19.42
CA MET A 16 -19.65 -15.03 18.22
C MET A 16 -18.19 -15.20 18.55
N LYS A 17 -17.52 -16.09 17.83
CA LYS A 17 -16.09 -16.29 17.93
C LYS A 17 -15.36 -15.60 16.79
N LEU A 18 -14.63 -14.55 17.13
CA LEU A 18 -13.80 -13.76 16.23
C LEU A 18 -12.35 -14.25 16.31
N VAL A 19 -11.75 -14.59 15.19
CA VAL A 19 -10.37 -15.09 15.14
C VAL A 19 -9.51 -14.22 14.25
N PHE A 20 -8.46 -13.62 14.83
CA PHE A 20 -7.38 -12.98 14.11
C PHE A 20 -6.28 -14.00 13.82
N LEU A 21 -5.80 -14.11 12.58
CA LEU A 21 -4.79 -15.08 12.19
C LEU A 21 -3.37 -14.51 12.06
N ASP A 22 -3.22 -13.17 11.93
CA ASP A 22 -1.94 -12.52 11.60
C ASP A 22 -1.81 -11.10 12.18
N THR A 23 -2.10 -10.92 13.50
CA THR A 23 -2.08 -9.59 14.16
C THR A 23 -0.71 -8.90 14.11
N LYS A 24 0.41 -9.63 13.95
CA LYS A 24 1.73 -9.02 13.75
C LYS A 24 1.78 -8.11 12.52
N THR A 25 0.92 -8.34 11.53
CA THR A 25 0.82 -7.47 10.34
C THR A 25 0.14 -6.14 10.63
N ILE A 26 -0.57 -6.03 11.77
CA ILE A 26 -1.28 -4.81 12.19
C ILE A 26 -0.38 -3.95 13.09
N GLY A 27 0.54 -4.59 13.83
CA GLY A 27 1.40 -3.97 14.85
C GLY A 27 0.83 -4.12 16.27
N GLU A 28 1.72 -4.14 17.25
CA GLU A 28 1.38 -4.36 18.67
C GLU A 28 0.89 -3.08 19.38
N ASP A 29 1.05 -1.93 18.73
CA ASP A 29 0.69 -0.60 19.20
C ASP A 29 -0.78 -0.22 18.91
N ILE A 30 -1.56 -1.10 18.27
CA ILE A 30 -2.96 -0.86 17.92
C ILE A 30 -3.88 -1.54 18.94
N ASP A 31 -4.79 -0.75 19.53
CA ASP A 31 -5.80 -1.26 20.47
C ASP A 31 -6.90 -2.03 19.71
N LEU A 32 -7.09 -3.28 20.07
CA LEU A 32 -8.11 -4.16 19.53
C LEU A 32 -9.22 -4.47 20.53
N SER A 33 -9.31 -3.74 21.67
CA SER A 33 -10.31 -3.97 22.73
C SER A 33 -11.74 -3.76 22.25
N ALA A 34 -11.96 -2.92 21.23
CA ALA A 34 -13.29 -2.69 20.65
C ALA A 34 -13.94 -3.97 20.08
N TYR A 35 -13.13 -5.00 19.78
CA TYR A 35 -13.64 -6.28 19.30
C TYR A 35 -14.22 -7.15 20.42
N ASP A 36 -13.80 -6.95 21.68
CA ASP A 36 -14.26 -7.74 22.83
C ASP A 36 -15.77 -7.55 23.09
N ALA A 37 -16.35 -6.41 22.64
CA ALA A 37 -17.78 -6.17 22.67
C ALA A 37 -18.59 -6.93 21.58
N LEU A 38 -17.92 -7.63 20.66
CA LEU A 38 -18.54 -8.38 19.56
C LEU A 38 -18.61 -9.88 19.83
N GLY A 39 -17.95 -10.39 20.89
CA GLY A 39 -17.94 -11.79 21.26
C GLY A 39 -16.61 -12.28 21.82
N GLU A 40 -16.35 -13.59 21.74
CA GLU A 40 -15.08 -14.20 22.11
C GLU A 40 -14.02 -13.86 21.06
N VAL A 41 -12.93 -13.20 21.46
CA VAL A 41 -11.85 -12.78 20.55
C VAL A 41 -10.59 -13.59 20.78
N VAL A 42 -10.15 -14.34 19.76
CA VAL A 42 -8.89 -15.09 19.75
C VAL A 42 -7.91 -14.42 18.80
N LYS A 43 -6.70 -14.12 19.27
CA LYS A 43 -5.67 -13.37 18.53
C LYS A 43 -4.41 -14.20 18.34
N TYR A 44 -4.08 -14.51 17.09
CA TYR A 44 -2.80 -15.14 16.73
C TYR A 44 -1.92 -14.09 16.03
N GLY A 45 -0.68 -13.94 16.53
CA GLY A 45 0.28 -12.99 15.95
C GLY A 45 0.71 -13.38 14.53
N PHE A 46 0.87 -14.69 14.32
CA PHE A 46 1.19 -15.32 13.05
C PHE A 46 0.59 -16.72 13.01
N SER A 47 0.21 -17.21 11.81
CA SER A 47 -0.31 -18.56 11.63
C SER A 47 0.33 -19.23 10.43
N THR A 48 0.88 -20.45 10.63
CA THR A 48 1.36 -21.28 9.52
C THR A 48 0.19 -21.99 8.83
N LEU A 49 0.42 -22.49 7.61
CA LEU A 49 -0.60 -23.22 6.86
C LEU A 49 -1.11 -24.46 7.60
N GLU A 50 -0.24 -25.12 8.39
CA GLU A 50 -0.58 -26.31 9.17
C GLU A 50 -1.45 -25.98 10.40
N GLU A 51 -1.27 -24.79 10.99
CA GLU A 51 -2.00 -24.36 12.17
C GLU A 51 -3.40 -23.80 11.86
N ILE A 52 -3.57 -23.19 10.69
CA ILE A 52 -4.79 -22.47 10.34
C ILE A 52 -6.04 -23.36 10.44
N PRO A 53 -6.10 -24.60 9.92
CA PRO A 53 -7.29 -25.44 9.96
C PRO A 53 -7.83 -25.68 11.38
N GLU A 54 -6.96 -25.80 12.38
CA GLU A 54 -7.39 -25.97 13.77
C GLU A 54 -7.80 -24.64 14.40
N ARG A 55 -7.08 -23.54 14.08
CA ARG A 55 -7.37 -22.19 14.62
C ARG A 55 -8.71 -21.62 14.16
N VAL A 56 -9.18 -22.00 12.97
CA VAL A 56 -10.43 -21.48 12.39
C VAL A 56 -11.65 -22.36 12.65
N LYS A 57 -11.48 -23.55 13.20
CA LYS A 57 -12.48 -24.61 13.30
C LYS A 57 -13.83 -24.14 13.86
N ASP A 58 -13.78 -23.33 14.93
CA ASP A 58 -14.97 -22.83 15.64
C ASP A 58 -15.23 -21.33 15.38
N ALA A 59 -14.54 -20.73 14.41
CA ALA A 59 -14.67 -19.31 14.11
C ALA A 59 -16.00 -19.00 13.38
N ASP A 60 -16.68 -17.93 13.81
CA ASP A 60 -17.80 -17.30 13.10
C ASP A 60 -17.30 -16.19 12.17
N VAL A 61 -16.27 -15.44 12.62
CA VAL A 61 -15.66 -14.34 11.87
C VAL A 61 -14.15 -14.51 11.84
N LEU A 62 -13.54 -14.39 10.68
CA LEU A 62 -12.08 -14.32 10.51
C LEU A 62 -11.64 -12.91 10.17
N ILE A 63 -10.58 -12.45 10.83
CA ILE A 63 -9.91 -11.19 10.52
C ILE A 63 -8.48 -11.52 10.06
N VAL A 64 -8.15 -11.17 8.82
CA VAL A 64 -6.89 -11.55 8.16
C VAL A 64 -6.32 -10.42 7.31
N ASN A 65 -5.00 -10.39 7.15
CA ASN A 65 -4.33 -9.46 6.23
C ASN A 65 -3.75 -10.20 5.01
N LYS A 66 -2.78 -11.08 5.23
CA LYS A 66 -2.01 -11.72 4.14
C LYS A 66 -2.29 -13.21 3.98
N ILE A 67 -2.97 -13.82 4.91
CA ILE A 67 -3.28 -15.26 4.85
C ILE A 67 -4.22 -15.54 3.68
N ALA A 68 -3.87 -16.54 2.87
CA ALA A 68 -4.73 -17.02 1.78
C ALA A 68 -5.98 -17.70 2.36
N ILE A 69 -7.15 -17.29 1.88
CA ILE A 69 -8.45 -17.84 2.28
C ILE A 69 -9.00 -18.69 1.13
N ASN A 70 -8.95 -19.99 1.31
CA ASN A 70 -9.37 -21.00 0.33
C ASN A 70 -9.78 -22.30 1.04
N GLU A 71 -10.08 -23.36 0.29
CA GLU A 71 -10.51 -24.65 0.84
C GLU A 71 -9.46 -25.25 1.78
N GLN A 72 -8.18 -25.14 1.46
CA GLN A 72 -7.09 -25.70 2.28
C GLN A 72 -7.01 -25.04 3.65
N THR A 73 -7.24 -23.74 3.72
CA THR A 73 -7.06 -22.95 4.96
C THR A 73 -8.33 -22.91 5.82
N ILE A 74 -9.53 -22.81 5.22
CA ILE A 74 -10.78 -22.64 5.96
C ILE A 74 -11.79 -23.77 5.78
N GLY A 75 -11.36 -24.92 5.19
CA GLY A 75 -12.25 -26.07 4.97
C GLY A 75 -12.85 -26.65 6.27
N THR A 76 -12.15 -26.54 7.38
CA THR A 76 -12.58 -27.00 8.71
C THR A 76 -13.53 -26.03 9.43
N ALA A 77 -13.59 -24.76 9.02
CA ALA A 77 -14.39 -23.71 9.65
C ALA A 77 -15.88 -23.86 9.26
N LYS A 78 -16.62 -24.69 9.99
CA LYS A 78 -18.03 -25.01 9.65
C LYS A 78 -19.00 -23.89 9.97
N ASN A 79 -18.70 -23.07 10.97
CA ASN A 79 -19.55 -21.99 11.47
C ASN A 79 -19.23 -20.64 10.83
N LEU A 80 -18.19 -20.56 9.99
CA LEU A 80 -17.68 -19.32 9.44
C LEU A 80 -18.73 -18.63 8.55
N LYS A 81 -19.03 -17.36 8.88
CA LYS A 81 -20.03 -16.52 8.22
C LYS A 81 -19.41 -15.34 7.48
N LEU A 82 -18.31 -14.82 8.03
CA LEU A 82 -17.70 -13.59 7.53
C LEU A 82 -16.16 -13.67 7.57
N VAL A 83 -15.51 -13.16 6.51
CA VAL A 83 -14.08 -12.90 6.45
C VAL A 83 -13.85 -11.41 6.25
N CYS A 84 -13.15 -10.75 7.18
CA CYS A 84 -12.72 -9.36 7.10
C CYS A 84 -11.24 -9.29 6.73
N VAL A 85 -10.92 -8.66 5.60
CA VAL A 85 -9.55 -8.44 5.16
C VAL A 85 -9.07 -7.08 5.64
N THR A 86 -8.00 -7.05 6.43
CA THR A 86 -7.39 -5.81 6.95
C THR A 86 -6.54 -5.11 5.89
N ALA A 87 -7.10 -4.97 4.69
CA ALA A 87 -6.45 -4.35 3.53
C ALA A 87 -7.48 -3.85 2.50
N THR A 88 -7.03 -3.05 1.55
CA THR A 88 -7.82 -2.70 0.36
C THR A 88 -7.81 -3.84 -0.66
N GLY A 89 -6.67 -4.48 -0.89
CA GLY A 89 -6.52 -5.61 -1.81
C GLY A 89 -7.13 -6.90 -1.25
N THR A 90 -7.71 -7.72 -2.13
CA THR A 90 -8.37 -8.98 -1.79
C THR A 90 -7.82 -10.17 -2.58
N ASN A 91 -6.57 -10.07 -3.02
CA ASN A 91 -5.92 -11.10 -3.85
C ASN A 91 -5.69 -12.43 -3.09
N ASN A 92 -5.74 -12.36 -1.75
CA ASN A 92 -5.63 -13.52 -0.86
C ASN A 92 -6.95 -14.30 -0.69
N LEU A 93 -8.07 -13.84 -1.28
CA LEU A 93 -9.37 -14.50 -1.18
C LEU A 93 -9.68 -15.34 -2.41
N ASP A 94 -9.98 -16.62 -2.22
CA ASP A 94 -10.70 -17.44 -3.19
C ASP A 94 -12.21 -17.11 -3.12
N LYS A 95 -12.62 -16.11 -3.90
CA LYS A 95 -13.99 -15.58 -3.89
C LYS A 95 -15.02 -16.60 -4.38
N GLU A 96 -14.64 -17.48 -5.28
CA GLU A 96 -15.53 -18.53 -5.79
C GLU A 96 -15.78 -19.59 -4.69
N TYR A 97 -14.75 -19.97 -3.96
CA TYR A 97 -14.89 -20.87 -2.82
C TYR A 97 -15.76 -20.25 -1.71
N LEU A 98 -15.51 -18.99 -1.34
CA LEU A 98 -16.31 -18.27 -0.35
C LEU A 98 -17.80 -18.21 -0.77
N LYS A 99 -18.07 -17.87 -2.03
CA LYS A 99 -19.43 -17.85 -2.59
C LYS A 99 -20.09 -19.22 -2.53
N LYS A 100 -19.38 -20.29 -2.91
CA LYS A 100 -19.87 -21.68 -2.84
C LYS A 100 -20.24 -22.07 -1.41
N ARG A 101 -19.49 -21.59 -0.40
CA ARG A 101 -19.71 -21.84 1.02
C ARG A 101 -20.78 -20.93 1.65
N GLY A 102 -21.25 -19.90 0.95
CA GLY A 102 -22.15 -18.88 1.51
C GLY A 102 -21.48 -17.97 2.53
N ILE A 103 -20.15 -17.86 2.50
CA ILE A 103 -19.36 -17.02 3.41
C ILE A 103 -19.24 -15.61 2.82
N ALA A 104 -19.70 -14.61 3.57
CA ALA A 104 -19.51 -13.21 3.20
C ALA A 104 -18.05 -12.78 3.40
N TRP A 105 -17.62 -11.76 2.65
CA TRP A 105 -16.34 -11.14 2.90
C TRP A 105 -16.43 -9.61 2.81
N ARG A 106 -15.55 -8.93 3.53
CA ARG A 106 -15.41 -7.47 3.54
C ARG A 106 -13.92 -7.12 3.45
N ASN A 107 -13.64 -5.99 2.84
CA ASN A 107 -12.33 -5.34 2.85
C ASN A 107 -12.52 -3.85 3.17
N VAL A 108 -11.43 -3.11 3.31
CA VAL A 108 -11.51 -1.69 3.63
C VAL A 108 -10.81 -0.87 2.55
N ALA A 109 -11.56 -0.07 1.82
CA ALA A 109 -11.03 0.86 0.84
C ALA A 109 -10.85 2.27 1.46
N GLY A 110 -9.84 3.01 1.00
CA GLY A 110 -9.65 4.43 1.33
C GLY A 110 -9.08 4.74 2.72
N TYR A 111 -8.93 3.76 3.61
CA TYR A 111 -8.43 3.99 4.97
C TYR A 111 -7.00 4.55 5.03
N SER A 112 -6.18 4.20 4.06
CA SER A 112 -4.75 4.53 3.99
C SER A 112 -4.42 5.66 3.01
N THR A 113 -5.40 6.36 2.46
CA THR A 113 -5.18 7.37 1.42
C THR A 113 -4.14 8.41 1.84
N GLU A 114 -4.28 9.01 3.02
CA GLU A 114 -3.35 10.03 3.51
C GLU A 114 -1.96 9.44 3.79
N SER A 115 -1.90 8.24 4.38
CA SER A 115 -0.64 7.54 4.67
C SER A 115 0.17 7.24 3.39
N VAL A 116 -0.47 6.63 2.38
CA VAL A 116 0.18 6.32 1.10
C VAL A 116 0.58 7.59 0.35
N THR A 117 -0.26 8.62 0.38
CA THR A 117 0.06 9.92 -0.21
C THR A 117 1.31 10.52 0.45
N GLN A 118 1.33 10.60 1.78
CA GLN A 118 2.49 11.11 2.53
C GLN A 118 3.76 10.33 2.21
N HIS A 119 3.67 9.00 2.16
CA HIS A 119 4.80 8.13 1.86
C HIS A 119 5.32 8.32 0.43
N THR A 120 4.44 8.59 -0.54
CA THR A 120 4.83 8.95 -1.91
C THR A 120 5.77 10.16 -1.93
N PHE A 121 5.41 11.21 -1.19
CA PHE A 121 6.26 12.41 -1.08
C PHE A 121 7.52 12.16 -0.26
N ALA A 122 7.47 11.31 0.77
CA ALA A 122 8.65 10.92 1.54
C ALA A 122 9.69 10.22 0.67
N LEU A 123 9.29 9.25 -0.16
CA LEU A 123 10.17 8.58 -1.11
C LEU A 123 10.70 9.56 -2.16
N LEU A 124 9.84 10.43 -2.69
CA LEU A 124 10.26 11.45 -3.65
C LEU A 124 11.35 12.35 -3.07
N PHE A 125 11.09 12.97 -1.92
CA PHE A 125 12.05 13.93 -1.33
C PHE A 125 13.33 13.27 -0.85
N TYR A 126 13.27 12.03 -0.36
CA TYR A 126 14.48 11.26 -0.06
C TYR A 126 15.41 11.17 -1.28
N LEU A 127 14.86 10.85 -2.45
CA LEU A 127 15.63 10.72 -3.70
C LEU A 127 15.97 12.07 -4.32
N LEU A 128 15.03 13.00 -4.38
CA LEU A 128 15.19 14.31 -5.03
C LEU A 128 16.22 15.14 -4.30
N GLU A 129 16.09 15.28 -2.98
CA GLU A 129 16.95 16.10 -2.12
C GLU A 129 18.27 15.41 -1.73
N LYS A 130 18.48 14.13 -2.11
CA LYS A 130 19.66 13.34 -1.72
C LYS A 130 19.85 13.29 -0.18
N ILE A 131 18.75 13.23 0.58
CA ILE A 131 18.73 13.39 2.05
C ILE A 131 19.73 12.46 2.73
N ARG A 132 19.78 11.18 2.33
CA ARG A 132 20.71 10.20 2.92
C ARG A 132 22.17 10.60 2.72
N TYR A 133 22.53 11.08 1.55
CA TYR A 133 23.90 11.52 1.27
C TYR A 133 24.32 12.68 2.19
N TYR A 134 23.47 13.70 2.32
CA TYR A 134 23.79 14.86 3.17
C TYR A 134 23.78 14.53 4.66
N ASP A 135 22.87 13.66 5.11
CA ASP A 135 22.84 13.17 6.49
C ASP A 135 24.13 12.39 6.83
N ASP A 136 24.53 11.45 5.96
CA ASP A 136 25.79 10.69 6.13
C ASP A 136 27.03 11.60 6.06
N TYR A 137 27.01 12.63 5.21
CA TYR A 137 28.10 13.60 5.11
C TYR A 137 28.35 14.31 6.44
N VAL A 138 27.29 14.79 7.08
CA VAL A 138 27.37 15.47 8.39
C VAL A 138 27.72 14.48 9.50
N LYS A 139 27.06 13.32 9.57
CA LYS A 139 27.26 12.31 10.62
C LYS A 139 28.64 11.65 10.58
N ASN A 140 29.26 11.58 9.40
CA ASN A 140 30.63 11.12 9.23
C ASN A 140 31.68 12.25 9.45
N GLU A 141 31.29 13.33 10.11
CA GLU A 141 32.14 14.45 10.52
C GLU A 141 32.82 15.19 9.37
N LYS A 142 32.42 14.94 8.11
CA LYS A 142 33.05 15.60 6.95
C LYS A 142 32.74 17.08 6.92
N TYR A 143 31.54 17.50 7.36
CA TYR A 143 31.13 18.89 7.40
C TYR A 143 31.92 19.72 8.44
N ILE A 144 32.41 19.10 9.50
CA ILE A 144 33.23 19.78 10.53
C ILE A 144 34.52 20.40 9.93
N ASN A 145 35.05 19.74 8.89
CA ASN A 145 36.29 20.11 8.24
C ASN A 145 36.08 20.93 6.95
N ASP A 146 34.84 21.30 6.63
CA ASP A 146 34.60 22.18 5.48
C ASP A 146 35.09 23.59 5.68
N THR A 147 35.52 24.22 4.60
CA THR A 147 36.01 25.60 4.60
C THR A 147 34.92 26.64 4.40
N VAL A 148 33.74 26.22 3.99
CA VAL A 148 32.55 27.05 3.73
C VAL A 148 31.31 26.44 4.40
N PHE A 149 30.25 27.23 4.58
CA PHE A 149 29.03 26.80 5.28
C PHE A 149 28.12 25.94 4.44
N THR A 150 28.45 25.64 3.18
CA THR A 150 27.65 24.88 2.23
C THR A 150 28.46 23.77 1.58
N HIS A 151 27.76 22.69 1.15
CA HIS A 151 28.34 21.54 0.42
C HIS A 151 27.51 21.22 -0.82
N PHE A 152 28.09 21.32 -2.02
CA PHE A 152 27.39 21.20 -3.30
C PHE A 152 27.85 19.98 -4.13
N ALA A 153 28.28 18.89 -3.49
CA ALA A 153 28.73 17.71 -4.25
C ALA A 153 27.60 16.98 -4.98
N GLU A 154 26.39 17.03 -4.44
CA GLU A 154 25.20 16.51 -5.08
C GLU A 154 24.23 17.64 -5.45
N HIS A 155 23.62 17.54 -6.64
CA HIS A 155 22.66 18.52 -7.09
C HIS A 155 21.24 17.98 -6.91
N PHE A 156 20.32 18.85 -6.51
CA PHE A 156 18.91 18.55 -6.44
C PHE A 156 18.09 19.67 -7.11
N ASN A 157 16.84 19.35 -7.43
CA ASN A 157 15.95 20.24 -8.15
C ASN A 157 14.66 20.47 -7.38
N GLU A 158 13.98 21.57 -7.65
CA GLU A 158 12.66 21.85 -7.12
C GLU A 158 11.59 21.02 -7.85
N VAL A 159 10.48 20.73 -7.17
CA VAL A 159 9.26 20.14 -7.77
C VAL A 159 8.53 21.20 -8.63
N ASN A 160 8.66 22.47 -8.25
CA ASN A 160 8.02 23.59 -8.96
C ASN A 160 8.41 23.61 -10.44
N GLY A 161 7.41 23.69 -11.32
CA GLY A 161 7.60 23.69 -12.77
C GLY A 161 7.92 22.31 -13.38
N LYS A 162 8.02 21.23 -12.59
CA LYS A 162 8.18 19.86 -13.10
C LYS A 162 6.85 19.26 -13.55
N THR A 163 6.92 18.29 -14.46
CA THR A 163 5.76 17.48 -14.83
C THR A 163 5.72 16.21 -14.00
N TRP A 164 4.61 15.99 -13.31
CA TRP A 164 4.35 14.77 -12.54
C TRP A 164 3.32 13.90 -13.26
N GLY A 165 3.73 12.76 -13.76
CA GLY A 165 2.88 11.74 -14.38
C GLY A 165 2.35 10.76 -13.34
N ILE A 166 1.04 10.55 -13.32
CA ILE A 166 0.38 9.64 -12.39
C ILE A 166 -0.22 8.46 -13.17
N ILE A 167 0.21 7.24 -12.87
CA ILE A 167 -0.40 6.02 -13.40
C ILE A 167 -1.49 5.58 -12.42
N GLY A 168 -2.76 5.80 -12.80
CA GLY A 168 -3.94 5.49 -11.99
C GLY A 168 -4.41 6.65 -11.12
N LEU A 169 -5.45 7.36 -11.56
CA LEU A 169 -6.05 8.50 -10.87
C LEU A 169 -7.26 8.08 -9.99
N GLY A 170 -7.06 7.08 -9.12
CA GLY A 170 -7.99 6.70 -8.06
C GLY A 170 -7.96 7.68 -6.87
N THR A 171 -8.50 7.28 -5.72
CA THR A 171 -8.53 8.13 -4.51
C THR A 171 -7.13 8.58 -4.08
N ILE A 172 -6.15 7.66 -4.07
CA ILE A 172 -4.76 7.98 -3.73
C ILE A 172 -4.13 8.86 -4.81
N GLY A 173 -4.25 8.48 -6.10
CA GLY A 173 -3.66 9.24 -7.20
C GLY A 173 -4.17 10.69 -7.26
N ARG A 174 -5.46 10.93 -7.01
CA ARG A 174 -6.02 12.30 -6.91
C ARG A 174 -5.41 13.09 -5.75
N ARG A 175 -5.28 12.46 -4.58
CA ARG A 175 -4.68 13.13 -3.42
C ARG A 175 -3.22 13.49 -3.64
N VAL A 176 -2.46 12.61 -4.30
CA VAL A 176 -1.08 12.89 -4.74
C VAL A 176 -1.07 14.04 -5.76
N ALA A 177 -1.97 14.01 -6.74
CA ALA A 177 -2.10 15.07 -7.75
C ALA A 177 -2.33 16.46 -7.14
N ASP A 178 -3.24 16.55 -6.16
CA ASP A 178 -3.58 17.82 -5.52
C ASP A 178 -2.39 18.41 -4.75
N ILE A 179 -1.65 17.56 -4.03
CA ILE A 179 -0.46 17.99 -3.28
C ILE A 179 0.69 18.33 -4.26
N ALA A 180 0.89 17.54 -5.32
CA ALA A 180 1.88 17.85 -6.36
C ALA A 180 1.63 19.21 -7.01
N LYS A 181 0.35 19.52 -7.33
CA LYS A 181 -0.06 20.86 -7.81
C LYS A 181 0.27 21.96 -6.80
N ALA A 182 0.09 21.70 -5.48
CA ALA A 182 0.43 22.68 -4.44
C ALA A 182 1.94 22.95 -4.35
N PHE A 183 2.80 21.99 -4.74
CA PHE A 183 4.24 22.20 -4.95
C PHE A 183 4.59 22.87 -6.27
N GLY A 184 3.61 23.25 -7.09
CA GLY A 184 3.82 23.92 -8.39
C GLY A 184 4.11 22.96 -9.54
N ALA A 185 3.89 21.65 -9.40
CA ALA A 185 4.02 20.70 -10.49
C ALA A 185 2.85 20.81 -11.49
N ARG A 186 3.13 20.62 -12.78
CA ARG A 186 2.13 20.26 -13.76
C ARG A 186 1.80 18.79 -13.61
N VAL A 187 0.55 18.45 -13.34
CA VAL A 187 0.13 17.07 -13.16
C VAL A 187 -0.62 16.56 -14.38
N ILE A 188 -0.17 15.42 -14.91
CA ILE A 188 -0.84 14.65 -15.97
C ILE A 188 -1.08 13.23 -15.47
N TYR A 189 -2.05 12.51 -16.04
CA TYR A 189 -2.27 11.12 -15.64
C TYR A 189 -2.63 10.21 -16.82
N TYR A 190 -2.34 8.92 -16.62
CA TYR A 190 -2.73 7.82 -17.50
C TYR A 190 -3.68 6.86 -16.80
N SER A 191 -4.73 6.43 -17.51
CA SER A 191 -5.70 5.43 -17.07
C SER A 191 -5.54 4.15 -17.88
N ALA A 192 -4.90 3.12 -17.29
CA ALA A 192 -4.70 1.83 -17.96
C ALA A 192 -6.02 1.11 -18.29
N SER A 193 -7.08 1.34 -17.50
CA SER A 193 -8.42 0.78 -17.74
C SER A 193 -9.23 1.49 -18.83
N GLY A 194 -8.71 2.59 -19.40
CA GLY A 194 -9.43 3.40 -20.37
C GLY A 194 -10.63 4.17 -19.77
N SER A 195 -10.65 4.38 -18.45
CA SER A 195 -11.71 5.18 -17.81
C SER A 195 -11.78 6.58 -18.39
N PRO A 196 -12.99 7.18 -18.50
CA PRO A 196 -13.15 8.55 -18.99
C PRO A 196 -12.33 9.56 -18.22
N ALA A 197 -11.95 10.65 -18.90
CA ALA A 197 -11.21 11.75 -18.28
C ALA A 197 -11.97 12.33 -17.08
N GLN A 198 -11.21 12.62 -16.01
CA GLN A 198 -11.75 13.21 -14.79
C GLN A 198 -11.60 14.72 -14.84
N GLU A 199 -12.66 15.43 -14.48
CA GLU A 199 -12.66 16.89 -14.45
C GLU A 199 -11.57 17.44 -13.53
N GLY A 200 -10.89 18.49 -14.00
CA GLY A 200 -9.80 19.13 -13.25
C GLY A 200 -8.42 18.46 -13.37
N TYR A 201 -8.31 17.34 -14.14
CA TYR A 201 -7.05 16.63 -14.34
C TYR A 201 -6.81 16.35 -15.83
N GLU A 202 -5.57 16.52 -16.27
CA GLU A 202 -5.16 16.31 -17.66
C GLU A 202 -4.84 14.83 -17.90
N GLN A 203 -5.73 14.13 -18.63
CA GLN A 203 -5.48 12.74 -19.06
C GLN A 203 -4.67 12.73 -20.34
N VAL A 204 -3.67 11.87 -20.40
CA VAL A 204 -2.81 11.66 -21.58
C VAL A 204 -2.68 10.16 -21.87
N ASP A 205 -2.17 9.82 -23.06
CA ASP A 205 -1.75 8.46 -23.36
C ASP A 205 -0.48 8.08 -22.60
N PHE A 206 -0.16 6.79 -22.58
CA PHE A 206 0.96 6.25 -21.82
C PHE A 206 2.32 6.77 -22.29
N GLU A 207 2.51 6.88 -23.60
CA GLU A 207 3.75 7.38 -24.17
C GLU A 207 3.99 8.86 -23.84
N THR A 208 2.97 9.69 -23.97
CA THR A 208 3.01 11.10 -23.57
C THR A 208 3.35 11.23 -22.08
N LEU A 209 2.75 10.41 -21.22
CA LEU A 209 3.07 10.42 -19.78
C LEU A 209 4.56 10.12 -19.56
N LEU A 210 5.09 9.06 -20.16
CA LEU A 210 6.49 8.64 -19.95
C LEU A 210 7.49 9.67 -20.47
N THR A 211 7.27 10.17 -21.70
CA THR A 211 8.23 11.06 -22.38
C THR A 211 8.27 12.47 -21.79
N THR A 212 7.17 12.94 -21.17
CA THR A 212 7.08 14.32 -20.66
C THR A 212 7.30 14.46 -19.16
N SER A 213 7.16 13.37 -18.37
CA SER A 213 7.23 13.46 -16.92
C SER A 213 8.66 13.50 -16.39
N ASP A 214 8.87 14.35 -15.38
CA ASP A 214 10.09 14.38 -14.55
C ASP A 214 9.94 13.46 -13.34
N ILE A 215 8.71 13.20 -12.91
CA ILE A 215 8.36 12.29 -11.82
C ILE A 215 7.21 11.41 -12.34
N VAL A 216 7.33 10.09 -12.19
CA VAL A 216 6.26 9.14 -12.51
C VAL A 216 5.91 8.35 -11.25
N SER A 217 4.64 8.36 -10.84
CA SER A 217 4.17 7.58 -9.69
C SER A 217 3.01 6.66 -10.03
N VAL A 218 3.07 5.42 -9.50
CA VAL A 218 2.07 4.38 -9.74
C VAL A 218 1.14 4.28 -8.53
N HIS A 219 -0.17 4.47 -8.77
CA HIS A 219 -1.26 4.32 -7.80
C HIS A 219 -2.41 3.47 -8.37
N ALA A 220 -2.13 2.71 -9.42
CA ALA A 220 -3.07 1.80 -10.06
C ALA A 220 -3.17 0.44 -9.34
N PRO A 221 -4.33 -0.24 -9.37
CA PRO A 221 -4.43 -1.62 -8.95
C PRO A 221 -3.71 -2.56 -9.92
N LEU A 222 -3.29 -3.73 -9.44
CA LEU A 222 -2.79 -4.80 -10.30
C LEU A 222 -3.96 -5.51 -10.99
N ASN A 223 -3.94 -5.54 -12.30
CA ASN A 223 -4.86 -6.28 -13.17
C ASN A 223 -4.20 -6.59 -14.52
N GLU A 224 -4.94 -7.14 -15.47
CA GLU A 224 -4.44 -7.49 -16.80
C GLU A 224 -3.87 -6.31 -17.60
N TYR A 225 -4.33 -5.07 -17.34
CA TYR A 225 -3.88 -3.86 -18.05
C TYR A 225 -2.66 -3.21 -17.39
N THR A 226 -2.34 -3.58 -16.15
CA THR A 226 -1.27 -2.94 -15.38
C THR A 226 -0.13 -3.88 -15.04
N LYS A 227 -0.34 -5.20 -15.18
CA LYS A 227 0.73 -6.19 -14.98
C LYS A 227 1.84 -5.96 -16.01
N ASP A 228 3.09 -5.92 -15.52
CA ASP A 228 4.30 -5.71 -16.32
C ASP A 228 4.27 -4.44 -17.20
N LEU A 229 3.43 -3.44 -16.81
CA LEU A 229 3.25 -2.18 -17.55
C LEU A 229 4.54 -1.37 -17.63
N MET A 230 5.35 -1.40 -16.57
CA MET A 230 6.63 -0.72 -16.49
C MET A 230 7.75 -1.72 -16.80
N ASP A 231 7.96 -1.95 -18.07
CA ASP A 231 8.98 -2.81 -18.66
C ASP A 231 10.16 -2.00 -19.20
N LYS A 232 11.09 -2.67 -19.88
CA LYS A 232 12.27 -2.08 -20.50
C LYS A 232 11.94 -0.96 -21.48
N GLU A 233 10.91 -1.14 -22.31
CA GLU A 233 10.51 -0.15 -23.30
C GLU A 233 9.90 1.10 -22.62
N ALA A 234 9.14 0.89 -21.55
CA ALA A 234 8.59 1.97 -20.76
C ALA A 234 9.70 2.80 -20.10
N PHE A 235 10.68 2.17 -19.45
CA PHE A 235 11.80 2.89 -18.84
C PHE A 235 12.66 3.61 -19.86
N ALA A 236 12.92 3.02 -21.02
CA ALA A 236 13.69 3.63 -22.11
C ALA A 236 13.02 4.90 -22.69
N LYS A 237 11.68 5.04 -22.56
CA LYS A 237 10.94 6.25 -22.98
C LYS A 237 10.95 7.36 -21.95
N MET A 238 11.29 7.08 -20.70
CA MET A 238 11.33 8.09 -19.64
C MET A 238 12.52 9.05 -19.84
N LYS A 239 12.43 10.22 -19.20
CA LYS A 239 13.59 11.12 -19.15
C LYS A 239 14.71 10.51 -18.31
N LYS A 240 15.96 10.67 -18.74
CA LYS A 240 17.14 10.22 -17.96
C LYS A 240 17.25 10.86 -16.58
N THR A 241 16.60 11.99 -16.38
CA THR A 241 16.51 12.69 -15.10
C THR A 241 15.28 12.30 -14.28
N ALA A 242 14.41 11.43 -14.79
CA ALA A 242 13.14 11.11 -14.15
C ALA A 242 13.34 10.28 -12.89
N ILE A 243 12.46 10.51 -11.91
CA ILE A 243 12.29 9.70 -10.71
C ILE A 243 11.03 8.86 -10.85
N PHE A 244 11.17 7.55 -10.67
CA PHE A 244 10.06 6.59 -10.71
C PHE A 244 9.66 6.16 -9.30
N LEU A 245 8.34 6.12 -9.01
CA LEU A 245 7.80 5.73 -7.70
C LEU A 245 6.72 4.66 -7.87
N ASN A 246 6.82 3.53 -7.16
CA ASN A 246 5.78 2.52 -7.14
C ASN A 246 5.24 2.28 -5.73
N LEU A 247 4.01 2.76 -5.49
CA LEU A 247 3.24 2.52 -4.27
C LEU A 247 1.91 1.80 -4.57
N GLY A 248 1.80 1.23 -5.77
CA GLY A 248 0.66 0.42 -6.20
C GLY A 248 0.83 -1.05 -5.87
N ARG A 249 1.41 -1.82 -6.78
CA ARG A 249 1.72 -3.25 -6.63
C ARG A 249 3.02 -3.59 -7.34
N GLY A 250 3.81 -4.49 -6.76
CA GLY A 250 5.10 -4.92 -7.31
C GLY A 250 5.03 -5.39 -8.75
N PRO A 251 4.14 -6.35 -9.12
CA PRO A 251 4.07 -6.89 -10.48
C PRO A 251 3.56 -5.92 -11.56
N ILE A 252 3.38 -4.63 -11.25
CA ILE A 252 3.22 -3.59 -12.27
C ILE A 252 4.56 -3.26 -12.94
N VAL A 253 5.66 -3.59 -12.26
CA VAL A 253 7.04 -3.33 -12.68
C VAL A 253 7.74 -4.65 -12.99
N VAL A 254 8.46 -4.72 -14.10
CA VAL A 254 9.44 -5.77 -14.37
C VAL A 254 10.73 -5.39 -13.65
N GLU A 255 10.99 -6.01 -12.49
CA GLU A 255 12.09 -5.61 -11.58
C GLU A 255 13.48 -5.75 -12.22
N GLN A 256 13.68 -6.72 -13.13
CA GLN A 256 14.93 -6.85 -13.88
C GLN A 256 15.14 -5.65 -14.81
N ASP A 257 14.09 -5.18 -15.47
CA ASP A 257 14.16 -4.05 -16.40
C ASP A 257 14.40 -2.73 -15.64
N LEU A 258 13.78 -2.56 -14.46
CA LEU A 258 14.04 -1.45 -13.57
C LEU A 258 15.50 -1.44 -13.08
N TYR A 259 16.04 -2.61 -12.71
CA TYR A 259 17.44 -2.75 -12.34
C TYR A 259 18.35 -2.30 -13.48
N GLU A 260 18.12 -2.78 -14.71
CA GLU A 260 18.90 -2.38 -15.88
C GLU A 260 18.79 -0.87 -16.15
N ALA A 261 17.59 -0.29 -16.09
CA ALA A 261 17.36 1.13 -16.31
C ALA A 261 18.11 2.03 -15.29
N LEU A 262 18.17 1.61 -14.03
CA LEU A 262 18.93 2.31 -12.99
C LEU A 262 20.45 2.18 -13.16
N GLU A 263 20.94 1.00 -13.57
CA GLU A 263 22.37 0.76 -13.79
C GLU A 263 22.90 1.49 -15.03
N THR A 264 22.13 1.48 -16.12
CA THR A 264 22.50 2.15 -17.38
C THR A 264 22.19 3.65 -17.39
N GLY A 265 21.44 4.16 -16.39
CA GLY A 265 21.06 5.58 -16.29
C GLY A 265 19.96 5.98 -17.29
N GLU A 266 19.08 5.05 -17.67
CA GLU A 266 17.87 5.40 -18.43
C GLU A 266 16.90 6.24 -17.59
N ILE A 267 16.89 6.03 -16.26
CA ILE A 267 16.22 6.90 -15.30
C ILE A 267 17.19 7.27 -14.17
N ALA A 268 16.93 8.38 -13.48
CA ALA A 268 17.82 8.86 -12.43
C ALA A 268 17.71 8.07 -11.13
N ALA A 269 16.48 7.73 -10.72
CA ALA A 269 16.25 7.06 -9.44
C ALA A 269 14.87 6.38 -9.39
N ALA A 270 14.70 5.44 -8.45
CA ALA A 270 13.41 4.83 -8.15
C ALA A 270 13.16 4.69 -6.64
N GLY A 271 11.89 4.87 -6.24
CA GLY A 271 11.39 4.63 -4.90
C GLY A 271 10.26 3.61 -4.93
N LEU A 272 10.40 2.52 -4.17
CA LEU A 272 9.44 1.42 -4.16
C LEU A 272 8.96 1.17 -2.74
N ASP A 273 7.64 1.00 -2.55
CA ASP A 273 7.09 0.45 -1.31
C ASP A 273 6.63 -0.99 -1.48
N VAL A 274 6.59 -1.47 -2.72
CA VAL A 274 6.07 -2.80 -3.08
C VAL A 274 7.02 -3.52 -4.04
N LEU A 275 7.08 -4.85 -3.90
CA LEU A 275 7.90 -5.74 -4.73
C LEU A 275 7.05 -6.88 -5.33
N CYS A 276 7.59 -7.54 -6.37
CA CYS A 276 6.93 -8.71 -6.98
C CYS A 276 6.81 -9.87 -6.00
N GLU A 277 7.83 -10.07 -5.17
CA GLU A 277 7.85 -11.04 -4.08
C GLU A 277 8.11 -10.31 -2.76
N GLU A 278 7.23 -10.51 -1.79
CA GLU A 278 7.30 -9.93 -0.45
C GLU A 278 7.16 -11.02 0.63
N PRO A 279 8.15 -11.18 1.54
CA PRO A 279 9.41 -10.42 1.65
C PRO A 279 10.32 -10.58 0.44
N MET A 280 11.24 -9.60 0.23
CA MET A 280 12.18 -9.55 -0.89
C MET A 280 13.04 -10.82 -0.96
N SER A 281 13.09 -11.46 -2.13
CA SER A 281 13.95 -12.61 -2.39
C SER A 281 15.44 -12.22 -2.41
N GLU A 282 16.31 -13.12 -1.95
CA GLU A 282 17.77 -12.95 -2.04
C GLU A 282 18.26 -12.81 -3.49
N THR A 283 17.52 -13.37 -4.44
CA THR A 283 17.82 -13.31 -5.87
C THR A 283 17.28 -12.09 -6.58
N ASN A 284 16.54 -11.24 -5.88
CA ASN A 284 15.94 -10.03 -6.47
C ASN A 284 17.06 -9.12 -7.03
N PRO A 285 16.99 -8.74 -8.33
CA PRO A 285 18.06 -7.94 -8.97
C PRO A 285 18.26 -6.59 -8.30
N LEU A 286 17.21 -5.98 -7.76
CA LEU A 286 17.26 -4.68 -7.09
C LEU A 286 18.09 -4.71 -5.80
N ALA A 287 18.27 -5.89 -5.17
CA ALA A 287 19.13 -6.04 -3.99
C ALA A 287 20.61 -5.71 -4.27
N LYS A 288 21.03 -5.70 -5.53
CA LYS A 288 22.39 -5.36 -5.94
C LYS A 288 22.66 -3.86 -5.91
N ILE A 289 21.64 -3.02 -6.04
CA ILE A 289 21.78 -1.55 -6.02
C ILE A 289 21.93 -1.09 -4.58
N LYS A 290 23.12 -0.65 -4.20
CA LYS A 290 23.44 -0.14 -2.85
C LYS A 290 23.50 1.39 -2.78
N ASP A 291 23.49 2.08 -3.92
CA ASP A 291 23.47 3.53 -3.99
C ASP A 291 22.08 4.06 -3.60
N SER A 292 21.97 4.62 -2.41
CA SER A 292 20.75 5.22 -1.88
C SER A 292 20.25 6.45 -2.65
N LYS A 293 21.07 7.00 -3.54
CA LYS A 293 20.68 8.08 -4.45
C LYS A 293 19.92 7.57 -5.67
N LYS A 294 20.13 6.30 -6.02
CA LYS A 294 19.47 5.63 -7.15
C LYS A 294 18.21 4.86 -6.74
N LEU A 295 18.22 4.21 -5.57
CA LEU A 295 17.14 3.34 -5.14
C LEU A 295 16.86 3.43 -3.65
N ILE A 296 15.58 3.57 -3.32
CA ILE A 296 15.04 3.34 -1.97
C ILE A 296 13.90 2.33 -2.07
N ILE A 297 13.91 1.34 -1.17
CA ILE A 297 12.83 0.36 -1.01
C ILE A 297 12.37 0.41 0.44
N THR A 298 11.06 0.53 0.65
CA THR A 298 10.42 0.37 1.95
C THR A 298 9.58 -0.91 1.97
N PRO A 299 9.49 -1.63 3.11
CA PRO A 299 8.90 -2.98 3.15
C PRO A 299 7.37 -2.95 3.26
N HIS A 300 6.69 -2.41 2.26
CA HIS A 300 5.24 -2.31 2.11
C HIS A 300 4.55 -1.64 3.32
N ILE A 301 5.08 -0.49 3.71
CA ILE A 301 4.63 0.27 4.90
C ILE A 301 3.90 1.58 4.56
N ALA A 302 3.76 1.95 3.29
CA ALA A 302 3.11 3.20 2.90
C ALA A 302 1.70 3.36 3.48
N TRP A 303 0.98 2.25 3.70
CA TRP A 303 -0.36 2.23 4.28
C TRP A 303 -0.37 2.31 5.82
N ALA A 304 0.75 2.09 6.51
CA ALA A 304 0.84 1.61 7.89
C ALA A 304 1.01 2.73 8.94
N SER A 305 0.63 3.98 8.66
CA SER A 305 0.61 5.00 9.73
C SER A 305 -0.32 4.57 10.87
N VAL A 306 -0.02 5.02 12.09
CA VAL A 306 -0.82 4.70 13.30
C VAL A 306 -2.28 5.06 13.07
N GLU A 307 -2.54 6.25 12.51
CA GLU A 307 -3.89 6.74 12.23
C GLU A 307 -4.62 5.87 11.19
N ALA A 308 -3.91 5.44 10.14
CA ALA A 308 -4.50 4.58 9.11
C ALA A 308 -4.85 3.19 9.67
N ARG A 309 -3.97 2.60 10.49
CA ARG A 309 -4.21 1.31 11.14
C ARG A 309 -5.36 1.37 12.13
N ASN A 310 -5.44 2.42 12.95
CA ASN A 310 -6.57 2.62 13.86
C ASN A 310 -7.90 2.77 13.09
N ARG A 311 -7.92 3.61 12.04
CA ARG A 311 -9.09 3.76 11.17
C ARG A 311 -9.52 2.46 10.52
N LEU A 312 -8.56 1.66 10.03
CA LEU A 312 -8.79 0.34 9.47
C LEU A 312 -9.52 -0.57 10.46
N MET A 313 -8.99 -0.68 11.69
CA MET A 313 -9.56 -1.54 12.72
C MET A 313 -10.95 -1.08 13.17
N GLN A 314 -11.19 0.23 13.27
CA GLN A 314 -12.51 0.77 13.57
C GLN A 314 -13.55 0.44 12.49
N ILE A 315 -13.19 0.61 11.20
CA ILE A 315 -14.09 0.27 10.09
C ILE A 315 -14.45 -1.21 10.11
N ILE A 316 -13.50 -2.10 10.42
CA ILE A 316 -13.79 -3.54 10.50
C ILE A 316 -14.74 -3.86 11.66
N VAL A 317 -14.59 -3.22 12.81
CA VAL A 317 -15.55 -3.35 13.93
C VAL A 317 -16.96 -2.96 13.47
N GLU A 318 -17.09 -1.85 12.75
CA GLU A 318 -18.37 -1.39 12.22
C GLU A 318 -18.95 -2.38 11.19
N GLN A 319 -18.11 -2.88 10.25
CA GLN A 319 -18.51 -3.88 9.26
C GLN A 319 -18.99 -5.19 9.90
N ILE A 320 -18.39 -5.61 11.02
CA ILE A 320 -18.83 -6.80 11.76
C ILE A 320 -20.17 -6.51 12.45
N ARG A 321 -20.34 -5.34 13.10
CA ARG A 321 -21.60 -4.92 13.73
C ARG A 321 -22.77 -4.85 12.73
N GLU A 322 -22.52 -4.33 11.54
CA GLU A 322 -23.54 -4.25 10.48
C GLU A 322 -23.90 -5.61 9.91
N PHE A 323 -23.02 -6.59 10.03
CA PHE A 323 -23.25 -7.95 9.54
C PHE A 323 -24.05 -8.79 10.54
N LEU A 324 -23.96 -8.49 11.83
CA LEU A 324 -24.69 -9.16 12.93
C LEU A 324 -26.15 -8.79 12.96
#